data_5c250c39a51d7cd37f5ba5bb472e706b
#
_entry.id   5c250c39a51d7cd37f5ba5bb472e706b
#
_cell.length_a   1.000
_cell.length_b   1.000
_cell.length_c   1.000
_cell.angle_alpha   90.00
_cell.angle_beta   90.00
_cell.angle_gamma   90.00
#
_symmetry.space_group_name_H-M   'P 1'
#
loop_
_entity.id
_entity.type
_entity.pdbx_description
1 polymer ?
#
loop_
_entity_poly.entity_id
_entity_poly.type
_entity_poly.pdbx_seq_one_letter_code
_entity_poly.pdbx_strand_id
1 'polypeptide(L)'
;MNTTSRRMNDSTVAIVELLLTAKHYTELSNLTPKDLPPQIKKAFDKKGEINRPLSITENIAKKATGVESPWNSISDLMFTNKDNFSGEMSLTQLDLAEKWFLKNTTKDLILTNPTLAYAFQENASIDISYEDSSTSNRPIQADRFWIDSLLSEYFNEDDQEMLDLVDIKAPEEIETTLQDLVLTSNQINELEKIRIAIKNREYLSKIGLREIGKLLFIGPPGTGKTSVARALAHSLSLPFVEVKLSMMTSQYLGETSKNIDRTFEVAKRLSPCILF
;
A
#
# COMPACT_ATOMS: atom_id res chain seq x y z
N MET A 1 29.51 5.69 17.16
CA MET A 1 29.85 4.44 16.46
C MET A 1 28.64 3.62 16.00
N ASN A 2 27.38 4.14 16.05
CA ASN A 2 26.18 3.32 15.77
C ASN A 2 25.46 3.58 14.43
N THR A 3 25.87 4.58 13.66
CA THR A 3 25.17 4.92 12.41
C THR A 3 25.58 4.06 11.21
N THR A 4 26.82 3.60 11.17
CA THR A 4 27.35 2.80 10.04
C THR A 4 26.82 1.35 10.09
N SER A 5 26.76 0.76 11.29
CA SER A 5 26.23 -0.60 11.48
C SER A 5 24.72 -0.71 11.18
N ARG A 6 23.93 0.32 11.53
CA ARG A 6 22.49 0.35 11.25
C ARG A 6 22.20 0.49 9.75
N ARG A 7 22.96 1.33 9.03
CA ARG A 7 22.81 1.49 7.57
C ARG A 7 23.25 0.24 6.77
N MET A 8 24.28 -0.48 7.22
CA MET A 8 24.70 -1.74 6.56
C MET A 8 23.60 -2.81 6.71
N ASN A 9 22.96 -2.92 7.88
CA ASN A 9 21.88 -3.88 8.09
C ASN A 9 20.65 -3.58 7.22
N ASP A 10 20.28 -2.32 7.08
CA ASP A 10 19.13 -1.88 6.26
C ASP A 10 19.35 -2.22 4.77
N SER A 11 20.54 -2.04 4.23
CA SER A 11 20.88 -2.39 2.85
C SER A 11 20.82 -3.89 2.61
N THR A 12 21.33 -4.68 3.55
CA THR A 12 21.29 -6.15 3.49
C THR A 12 19.85 -6.66 3.50
N VAL A 13 19.01 -6.13 4.41
CA VAL A 13 17.59 -6.48 4.51
C VAL A 13 16.87 -6.15 3.20
N ALA A 14 17.09 -4.98 2.61
CA ALA A 14 16.44 -4.58 1.36
C ALA A 14 16.78 -5.51 0.19
N ILE A 15 18.04 -6.01 0.11
CA ILE A 15 18.43 -6.92 -0.97
C ILE A 15 17.87 -8.33 -0.72
N VAL A 16 17.88 -8.81 0.54
CA VAL A 16 17.27 -10.11 0.87
C VAL A 16 15.76 -10.06 0.65
N GLU A 17 15.10 -8.95 0.97
CA GLU A 17 13.70 -8.73 0.64
C GLU A 17 13.43 -8.87 -0.87
N LEU A 18 14.26 -8.22 -1.70
CA LEU A 18 14.14 -8.30 -3.15
C LEU A 18 14.31 -9.73 -3.66
N LEU A 19 15.32 -10.46 -3.17
CA LEU A 19 15.60 -11.86 -3.56
C LEU A 19 14.45 -12.80 -3.15
N LEU A 20 13.93 -12.67 -1.92
CA LEU A 20 12.77 -13.42 -1.44
C LEU A 20 11.52 -13.10 -2.25
N THR A 21 11.27 -11.80 -2.51
CA THR A 21 10.12 -11.38 -3.33
C THR A 21 10.17 -11.99 -4.71
N ALA A 22 11.31 -11.93 -5.38
CA ALA A 22 11.46 -12.50 -6.72
C ALA A 22 11.31 -14.02 -6.73
N LYS A 23 11.82 -14.70 -5.71
CA LYS A 23 11.71 -16.16 -5.56
C LYS A 23 10.25 -16.57 -5.37
N HIS A 24 9.56 -15.99 -4.39
CA HIS A 24 8.14 -16.30 -4.12
C HIS A 24 7.22 -15.90 -5.27
N TYR A 25 7.43 -14.71 -5.85
CA TYR A 25 6.65 -14.30 -7.02
C TYR A 25 6.80 -15.26 -8.21
N THR A 26 7.99 -15.83 -8.40
CA THR A 26 8.26 -16.79 -9.47
C THR A 26 7.58 -18.15 -9.20
N GLU A 27 7.59 -18.61 -7.96
CA GLU A 27 7.09 -19.94 -7.57
C GLU A 27 5.57 -19.97 -7.32
N LEU A 28 4.99 -18.88 -6.83
CA LEU A 28 3.58 -18.79 -6.46
C LEU A 28 2.76 -18.25 -7.64
N SER A 29 2.04 -19.11 -8.32
CA SER A 29 1.23 -18.77 -9.52
C SER A 29 0.06 -17.83 -9.22
N ASN A 30 -0.42 -17.79 -7.99
CA ASN A 30 -1.56 -16.97 -7.56
C ASN A 30 -1.22 -15.47 -7.47
N LEU A 31 0.07 -15.11 -7.41
CA LEU A 31 0.50 -13.73 -7.35
C LEU A 31 0.49 -13.07 -8.73
N THR A 32 0.16 -11.80 -8.76
CA THR A 32 0.06 -10.98 -9.97
C THR A 32 1.07 -9.82 -9.93
N PRO A 33 1.32 -9.09 -11.03
CA PRO A 33 2.17 -7.90 -10.98
C PRO A 33 1.67 -6.79 -10.02
N LYS A 34 0.42 -6.85 -9.57
CA LYS A 34 -0.14 -5.94 -8.55
C LYS A 34 0.46 -6.22 -7.16
N ASP A 35 0.90 -7.44 -6.92
CA ASP A 35 1.44 -7.89 -5.63
C ASP A 35 2.93 -7.58 -5.45
N LEU A 36 3.58 -7.07 -6.50
CA LEU A 36 4.96 -6.62 -6.42
C LEU A 36 5.04 -5.18 -5.87
N PRO A 37 5.92 -4.92 -4.90
CA PRO A 37 6.19 -3.57 -4.45
C PRO A 37 6.54 -2.64 -5.62
N PRO A 38 6.07 -1.37 -5.63
CA PRO A 38 6.21 -0.47 -6.77
C PRO A 38 7.64 -0.31 -7.28
N GLN A 39 8.62 -0.28 -6.37
CA GLN A 39 10.03 -0.15 -6.73
C GLN A 39 10.56 -1.40 -7.44
N ILE A 40 10.17 -2.58 -6.96
CA ILE A 40 10.51 -3.87 -7.57
C ILE A 40 9.82 -3.96 -8.93
N LYS A 41 8.52 -3.69 -8.98
CA LYS A 41 7.74 -3.65 -10.22
C LYS A 41 8.43 -2.77 -11.28
N LYS A 42 8.77 -1.53 -10.92
CA LYS A 42 9.44 -0.58 -11.83
C LYS A 42 10.82 -1.07 -12.31
N ALA A 43 11.56 -1.82 -11.49
CA ALA A 43 12.87 -2.36 -11.87
C ALA A 43 12.78 -3.48 -12.92
N PHE A 44 11.68 -4.25 -12.91
CA PHE A 44 11.43 -5.35 -13.85
C PHE A 44 10.52 -5.00 -15.01
N ASP A 45 9.81 -3.89 -14.95
CA ASP A 45 8.87 -3.47 -15.99
C ASP A 45 9.61 -3.21 -17.31
N LYS A 46 9.30 -4.03 -18.29
CA LYS A 46 9.72 -3.85 -19.68
C LYS A 46 8.47 -3.69 -20.54
N LYS A 47 8.11 -2.45 -20.86
CA LYS A 47 6.97 -2.10 -21.73
C LYS A 47 5.59 -2.51 -21.18
N GLY A 48 5.41 -2.44 -19.86
CA GLY A 48 4.15 -2.79 -19.21
C GLY A 48 3.99 -4.27 -18.87
N GLU A 49 4.99 -5.11 -19.16
CA GLU A 49 4.94 -6.55 -18.88
C GLU A 49 6.05 -6.98 -17.91
N ILE A 50 5.68 -7.84 -16.97
CA ILE A 50 6.58 -8.49 -16.03
C ILE A 50 6.51 -9.99 -16.24
N ASN A 51 7.56 -10.54 -16.81
CA ASN A 51 7.66 -11.95 -17.12
C ASN A 51 8.32 -12.75 -15.99
N ARG A 52 7.84 -13.96 -15.76
CA ARG A 52 8.47 -14.94 -14.86
C ARG A 52 9.43 -15.83 -15.63
N PRO A 53 10.57 -16.26 -15.04
CA PRO A 53 11.06 -15.95 -13.69
C PRO A 53 11.67 -14.54 -13.57
N LEU A 54 11.68 -13.98 -12.35
CA LEU A 54 12.34 -12.71 -12.08
C LEU A 54 13.83 -12.93 -11.83
N SER A 55 14.67 -12.69 -12.85
CA SER A 55 16.13 -12.74 -12.74
C SER A 55 16.70 -11.48 -12.13
N ILE A 56 17.41 -11.59 -11.01
CA ILE A 56 17.97 -10.45 -10.30
C ILE A 56 19.45 -10.31 -10.60
N THR A 57 19.77 -9.37 -11.47
CA THR A 57 21.15 -8.91 -11.68
C THR A 57 21.49 -7.76 -10.74
N GLU A 58 22.79 -7.46 -10.58
CA GLU A 58 23.26 -6.35 -9.74
C GLU A 58 22.64 -5.00 -10.14
N ASN A 59 22.42 -4.78 -11.44
CA ASN A 59 21.77 -3.57 -11.94
C ASN A 59 20.29 -3.48 -11.56
N ILE A 60 19.56 -4.60 -11.63
CA ILE A 60 18.17 -4.67 -11.19
C ILE A 60 18.08 -4.45 -9.67
N ALA A 61 18.96 -5.07 -8.90
CA ALA A 61 19.02 -4.90 -7.46
C ALA A 61 19.30 -3.44 -7.07
N LYS A 62 20.25 -2.77 -7.74
CA LYS A 62 20.51 -1.35 -7.56
C LYS A 62 19.28 -0.48 -7.88
N LYS A 63 18.59 -0.74 -8.99
CA LYS A 63 17.37 -0.01 -9.36
C LYS A 63 16.22 -0.21 -8.37
N ALA A 64 16.03 -1.45 -7.90
CA ALA A 64 14.92 -1.80 -7.02
C ALA A 64 15.14 -1.32 -5.57
N THR A 65 16.38 -1.36 -5.08
CA THR A 65 16.70 -1.08 -3.66
C THR A 65 17.41 0.24 -3.42
N GLY A 66 18.00 0.85 -4.47
CA GLY A 66 18.85 2.04 -4.35
C GLY A 66 20.23 1.77 -3.73
N VAL A 67 20.58 0.50 -3.49
CA VAL A 67 21.90 0.12 -2.92
C VAL A 67 22.95 0.12 -4.04
N GLU A 68 24.02 0.88 -3.86
CA GLU A 68 25.04 1.08 -4.90
C GLU A 68 25.82 -0.21 -5.24
N SER A 69 26.16 -1.02 -4.23
CA SER A 69 26.90 -2.27 -4.38
C SER A 69 26.11 -3.43 -3.75
N PRO A 70 25.04 -3.90 -4.41
CA PRO A 70 24.13 -4.89 -3.85
C PRO A 70 24.81 -6.18 -3.40
N TRP A 71 25.70 -6.72 -4.23
CA TRP A 71 26.41 -7.96 -3.91
C TRP A 71 27.26 -7.85 -2.65
N ASN A 72 27.99 -6.74 -2.47
CA ASN A 72 28.82 -6.54 -1.29
C ASN A 72 28.00 -6.53 0.03
N SER A 73 26.72 -6.19 -0.04
CA SER A 73 25.85 -6.18 1.14
C SER A 73 25.35 -7.56 1.57
N ILE A 74 25.46 -8.57 0.70
CA ILE A 74 24.94 -9.93 0.95
C ILE A 74 25.97 -11.04 0.74
N SER A 75 27.19 -10.74 0.26
CA SER A 75 28.22 -11.74 -0.06
C SER A 75 28.60 -12.64 1.10
N ASP A 76 28.45 -12.17 2.33
CA ASP A 76 28.78 -12.91 3.55
C ASP A 76 27.63 -13.82 4.04
N LEU A 77 26.46 -13.75 3.38
CA LEU A 77 25.32 -14.59 3.72
C LEU A 77 25.43 -15.96 3.04
N MET A 78 25.51 -17.02 3.83
CA MET A 78 25.70 -18.40 3.33
C MET A 78 24.60 -18.91 2.39
N PHE A 79 23.42 -18.29 2.44
CA PHE A 79 22.27 -18.63 1.62
C PHE A 79 22.14 -17.83 0.33
N THR A 80 23.14 -17.03 -0.02
CA THR A 80 23.16 -16.25 -1.27
C THR A 80 24.25 -16.75 -2.22
N ASN A 81 23.99 -16.62 -3.51
CA ASN A 81 24.94 -16.95 -4.58
C ASN A 81 24.89 -15.90 -5.68
N LYS A 82 26.05 -15.64 -6.28
CA LYS A 82 26.16 -14.84 -7.51
C LYS A 82 26.72 -15.71 -8.61
N ASP A 83 25.98 -15.90 -9.67
CA ASP A 83 26.49 -16.55 -10.86
C ASP A 83 27.54 -15.67 -11.53
N ASN A 84 28.74 -16.18 -11.66
CA ASN A 84 29.87 -15.44 -12.23
C ASN A 84 29.74 -15.19 -13.73
N PHE A 85 28.89 -15.94 -14.42
CA PHE A 85 28.73 -15.84 -15.86
C PHE A 85 27.58 -14.86 -16.21
N SER A 86 26.42 -15.03 -15.60
CA SER A 86 25.24 -14.18 -15.85
C SER A 86 25.22 -12.92 -14.97
N GLY A 87 25.96 -12.91 -13.85
CA GLY A 87 25.89 -11.87 -12.82
C GLY A 87 24.59 -11.90 -12.03
N GLU A 88 23.80 -12.97 -12.14
CA GLU A 88 22.55 -13.14 -11.43
C GLU A 88 22.78 -13.47 -9.96
N MET A 89 22.03 -12.80 -9.10
CA MET A 89 22.00 -13.05 -7.66
C MET A 89 20.79 -13.90 -7.30
N SER A 90 21.00 -14.94 -6.53
CA SER A 90 19.96 -15.90 -6.16
C SER A 90 20.08 -16.38 -4.71
N LEU A 91 19.00 -16.98 -4.20
CA LEU A 91 18.98 -17.68 -2.92
C LEU A 91 19.26 -19.17 -3.14
N THR A 92 20.24 -19.70 -2.42
CA THR A 92 20.59 -21.14 -2.44
C THR A 92 19.78 -21.95 -1.44
N GLN A 93 19.38 -21.33 -0.31
CA GLN A 93 18.63 -21.97 0.77
C GLN A 93 17.49 -21.05 1.22
N LEU A 94 16.29 -21.30 0.70
CA LEU A 94 15.13 -20.46 0.92
C LEU A 94 14.76 -20.37 2.41
N ASP A 95 14.62 -21.51 3.09
CA ASP A 95 14.25 -21.57 4.50
C ASP A 95 15.18 -20.78 5.43
N LEU A 96 16.48 -20.75 5.12
CA LEU A 96 17.46 -19.96 5.88
C LEU A 96 17.33 -18.48 5.60
N ALA A 97 17.09 -18.12 4.35
CA ALA A 97 16.85 -16.72 3.95
C ALA A 97 15.60 -16.15 4.61
N GLU A 98 14.51 -16.92 4.62
CA GLU A 98 13.25 -16.55 5.29
C GLU A 98 13.44 -16.36 6.81
N LYS A 99 14.04 -17.33 7.49
CA LYS A 99 14.34 -17.24 8.93
C LYS A 99 15.23 -16.05 9.26
N TRP A 100 16.25 -15.83 8.44
CA TRP A 100 17.14 -14.67 8.59
C TRP A 100 16.38 -13.36 8.40
N PHE A 101 15.56 -13.27 7.35
CA PHE A 101 14.77 -12.09 7.02
C PHE A 101 13.79 -11.76 8.14
N LEU A 102 13.02 -12.73 8.60
CA LEU A 102 12.05 -12.59 9.70
C LEU A 102 12.69 -12.13 11.01
N LYS A 103 13.94 -12.53 11.26
CA LYS A 103 14.70 -12.09 12.45
C LYS A 103 15.23 -10.65 12.35
N ASN A 104 15.48 -10.17 11.13
CA ASN A 104 16.12 -8.88 10.88
C ASN A 104 15.16 -7.81 10.34
N THR A 105 13.88 -8.13 10.19
CA THR A 105 12.85 -7.24 9.68
C THR A 105 11.77 -6.97 10.72
N THR A 106 10.90 -6.01 10.43
CA THR A 106 9.69 -5.73 11.24
C THR A 106 8.45 -6.21 10.51
N LYS A 107 7.37 -6.51 11.27
CA LYS A 107 6.05 -6.81 10.70
C LYS A 107 5.63 -5.73 9.68
N ASP A 108 5.90 -4.48 10.01
CA ASP A 108 5.55 -3.34 9.17
C ASP A 108 6.23 -3.36 7.80
N LEU A 109 7.48 -3.79 7.73
CA LEU A 109 8.17 -3.91 6.44
C LEU A 109 7.55 -5.02 5.58
N ILE A 110 7.22 -6.17 6.17
CA ILE A 110 6.58 -7.27 5.44
C ILE A 110 5.21 -6.84 4.90
N LEU A 111 4.43 -6.09 5.69
CA LEU A 111 3.13 -5.56 5.24
C LEU A 111 3.23 -4.53 4.10
N THR A 112 4.40 -3.96 3.82
CA THR A 112 4.60 -3.13 2.61
C THR A 112 4.86 -3.94 1.34
N ASN A 113 4.94 -5.27 1.46
CA ASN A 113 5.27 -6.18 0.38
C ASN A 113 4.23 -7.30 0.28
N PRO A 114 3.18 -7.15 -0.55
CA PRO A 114 2.11 -8.14 -0.67
C PRO A 114 2.60 -9.54 -1.03
N THR A 115 3.66 -9.66 -1.86
CA THR A 115 4.25 -10.95 -2.20
C THR A 115 4.79 -11.68 -0.96
N LEU A 116 5.51 -10.98 -0.09
CA LEU A 116 6.03 -11.58 1.16
C LEU A 116 4.94 -11.76 2.21
N ALA A 117 3.96 -10.87 2.26
CA ALA A 117 2.80 -11.05 3.13
C ALA A 117 2.03 -12.34 2.76
N TYR A 118 1.85 -12.61 1.46
CA TYR A 118 1.25 -13.86 0.99
C TYR A 118 2.10 -15.08 1.36
N ALA A 119 3.41 -15.01 1.16
CA ALA A 119 4.32 -16.13 1.48
C ALA A 119 4.37 -16.44 2.98
N PHE A 120 4.23 -15.43 3.85
CA PHE A 120 4.37 -15.57 5.29
C PHE A 120 3.05 -15.62 6.07
N GLN A 121 1.88 -15.48 5.43
CA GLN A 121 0.58 -15.44 6.12
C GLN A 121 0.25 -16.72 6.92
N GLU A 122 0.79 -17.89 6.52
CA GLU A 122 0.61 -19.15 7.24
C GLU A 122 1.63 -19.36 8.36
N ASN A 123 2.57 -18.43 8.53
CA ASN A 123 3.59 -18.54 9.57
C ASN A 123 3.01 -18.16 10.94
N ALA A 124 2.81 -19.15 11.82
CA ALA A 124 2.23 -18.98 13.15
C ALA A 124 2.99 -17.99 14.06
N SER A 125 4.25 -17.67 13.73
CA SER A 125 5.07 -16.74 14.50
C SER A 125 4.77 -15.28 14.20
N ILE A 126 4.03 -14.98 13.10
CA ILE A 126 3.81 -13.63 12.63
C ILE A 126 2.35 -13.50 12.18
N ASP A 127 1.61 -12.65 12.86
CA ASP A 127 0.24 -12.32 12.50
C ASP A 127 0.25 -11.30 11.33
N ILE A 128 0.27 -11.82 10.10
CA ILE A 128 0.28 -11.05 8.84
C ILE A 128 -0.88 -11.49 7.98
N SER A 129 -1.62 -10.53 7.45
CA SER A 129 -2.68 -10.72 6.47
C SER A 129 -2.21 -10.26 5.09
N TYR A 130 -2.26 -11.15 4.10
CA TYR A 130 -2.05 -10.79 2.69
C TYR A 130 -3.08 -9.76 2.22
N GLU A 131 -4.34 -9.92 2.60
CA GLU A 131 -5.42 -9.02 2.22
C GLU A 131 -5.15 -7.58 2.70
N ASP A 132 -4.72 -7.42 3.98
CA ASP A 132 -4.35 -6.12 4.53
C ASP A 132 -3.16 -5.50 3.81
N SER A 133 -2.14 -6.32 3.50
CA SER A 133 -0.97 -5.88 2.76
C SER A 133 -1.33 -5.46 1.33
N SER A 134 -2.05 -6.30 0.59
CA SER A 134 -2.47 -6.05 -0.79
C SER A 134 -3.31 -4.78 -0.89
N THR A 135 -4.29 -4.61 0.01
CA THR A 135 -5.17 -3.44 0.07
C THR A 135 -4.38 -2.16 0.37
N SER A 136 -3.46 -2.19 1.34
CA SER A 136 -2.65 -1.02 1.75
C SER A 136 -1.64 -0.58 0.69
N ASN A 137 -1.23 -1.47 -0.21
CA ASN A 137 -0.20 -1.20 -1.21
C ASN A 137 -0.75 -1.02 -2.63
N ARG A 138 -2.06 -0.94 -2.80
CA ARG A 138 -2.68 -0.65 -4.10
C ARG A 138 -2.14 0.67 -4.68
N PRO A 139 -1.89 0.72 -5.99
CA PRO A 139 -1.55 1.97 -6.66
C PRO A 139 -2.72 2.96 -6.53
N ILE A 140 -2.39 4.25 -6.45
CA ILE A 140 -3.41 5.30 -6.57
C ILE A 140 -3.83 5.37 -8.03
N GLN A 141 -4.93 4.71 -8.34
CA GLN A 141 -5.68 4.85 -9.59
C GLN A 141 -7.11 5.12 -9.17
N ALA A 142 -7.69 6.19 -9.65
CA ALA A 142 -9.03 6.53 -9.25
C ALA A 142 -9.74 7.17 -10.42
N ASP A 143 -10.20 6.32 -11.30
CA ASP A 143 -11.28 6.62 -12.22
C ASP A 143 -12.46 5.70 -11.91
N ARG A 144 -13.61 6.00 -12.49
CA ARG A 144 -14.82 5.21 -12.31
C ARG A 144 -14.59 3.75 -12.70
N PHE A 145 -13.86 3.51 -13.77
CA PHE A 145 -13.56 2.15 -14.25
C PHE A 145 -12.79 1.33 -13.21
N TRP A 146 -11.80 1.93 -12.56
CA TRP A 146 -11.04 1.26 -11.51
C TRP A 146 -11.90 0.99 -10.26
N ILE A 147 -12.73 1.96 -9.84
CA ILE A 147 -13.66 1.77 -8.73
C ILE A 147 -14.62 0.62 -9.03
N ASP A 148 -15.21 0.57 -10.22
CA ASP A 148 -16.14 -0.50 -10.61
C ASP A 148 -15.44 -1.86 -10.67
N SER A 149 -14.17 -1.91 -11.07
CA SER A 149 -13.38 -3.13 -11.02
C SER A 149 -13.16 -3.63 -9.59
N LEU A 150 -12.91 -2.72 -8.64
CA LEU A 150 -12.82 -3.09 -7.22
C LEU A 150 -14.15 -3.53 -6.64
N LEU A 151 -15.24 -2.86 -7.00
CA LEU A 151 -16.58 -3.25 -6.56
C LEU A 151 -16.92 -4.65 -7.04
N SER A 152 -16.61 -4.99 -8.29
CA SER A 152 -16.86 -6.34 -8.82
C SER A 152 -15.91 -7.41 -8.26
N GLU A 153 -14.68 -7.05 -7.88
CA GLU A 153 -13.67 -7.99 -7.34
C GLU A 153 -13.89 -8.30 -5.85
N TYR A 154 -14.27 -7.28 -5.05
CA TYR A 154 -14.27 -7.38 -3.59
C TYR A 154 -15.66 -7.36 -2.95
N PHE A 155 -16.73 -7.17 -3.72
CA PHE A 155 -18.10 -7.13 -3.20
C PHE A 155 -19.01 -8.08 -3.98
N ASN A 156 -19.85 -8.80 -3.28
CA ASN A 156 -20.82 -9.75 -3.79
C ASN A 156 -22.26 -9.29 -3.47
N GLU A 157 -23.24 -10.09 -3.85
CA GLU A 157 -24.67 -9.78 -3.58
C GLU A 157 -24.96 -9.62 -2.08
N ASP A 158 -24.26 -10.37 -1.21
CA ASP A 158 -24.43 -10.30 0.25
C ASP A 158 -23.87 -8.98 0.84
N ASP A 159 -22.99 -8.29 0.13
CA ASP A 159 -22.37 -7.04 0.57
C ASP A 159 -23.19 -5.79 0.23
N GLN A 160 -24.36 -5.94 -0.44
CA GLN A 160 -25.19 -4.81 -0.87
C GLN A 160 -25.62 -3.92 0.30
N GLU A 161 -25.96 -4.51 1.45
CA GLU A 161 -26.30 -3.76 2.66
C GLU A 161 -25.16 -2.83 3.14
N MET A 162 -23.91 -3.21 2.92
CA MET A 162 -22.76 -2.35 3.25
C MET A 162 -22.60 -1.21 2.25
N LEU A 163 -22.80 -1.48 0.97
CA LEU A 163 -22.73 -0.46 -0.08
C LEU A 163 -23.86 0.57 0.03
N ASP A 164 -25.02 0.18 0.54
CA ASP A 164 -26.13 1.09 0.76
C ASP A 164 -25.85 2.16 1.82
N LEU A 165 -24.89 1.90 2.74
CA LEU A 165 -24.48 2.85 3.78
C LEU A 165 -23.64 4.03 3.26
N VAL A 166 -23.12 3.95 2.04
CA VAL A 166 -22.17 4.92 1.49
C VAL A 166 -22.61 5.41 0.11
N ASP A 167 -22.07 6.56 -0.28
CA ASP A 167 -22.07 7.07 -1.66
C ASP A 167 -20.63 7.14 -2.14
N ILE A 168 -20.33 6.46 -3.26
CA ILE A 168 -18.96 6.33 -3.77
C ILE A 168 -18.85 7.13 -5.05
N LYS A 169 -17.97 8.14 -5.04
CA LYS A 169 -17.70 9.00 -6.19
C LYS A 169 -16.27 8.85 -6.68
N ALA A 170 -16.11 8.73 -7.98
CA ALA A 170 -14.82 8.85 -8.62
C ALA A 170 -14.32 10.32 -8.62
N PRO A 171 -13.02 10.57 -8.64
CA PRO A 171 -12.49 11.94 -8.65
C PRO A 171 -13.00 12.80 -9.81
N GLU A 172 -13.18 12.23 -10.99
CA GLU A 172 -13.71 12.92 -12.17
C GLU A 172 -15.20 13.26 -12.06
N GLU A 173 -15.94 12.62 -11.16
CA GLU A 173 -17.34 12.94 -10.88
C GLU A 173 -17.49 14.09 -9.88
N ILE A 174 -16.38 14.57 -9.31
CA ILE A 174 -16.36 15.68 -8.36
C ILE A 174 -16.06 16.99 -9.10
N GLU A 175 -17.06 17.82 -9.23
CA GLU A 175 -16.95 19.12 -9.93
C GLU A 175 -16.18 20.17 -9.12
N THR A 176 -16.22 20.07 -7.76
CA THR A 176 -15.61 21.06 -6.87
C THR A 176 -14.09 20.85 -6.80
N THR A 177 -13.33 21.89 -7.11
CA THR A 177 -11.86 21.90 -6.96
C THR A 177 -11.43 22.75 -5.76
N LEU A 178 -10.16 22.62 -5.34
CA LEU A 178 -9.62 23.46 -4.26
C LEU A 178 -9.55 24.96 -4.65
N GLN A 179 -9.55 25.26 -5.95
CA GLN A 179 -9.53 26.62 -6.46
C GLN A 179 -10.89 27.32 -6.35
N ASP A 180 -11.97 26.57 -6.29
CA ASP A 180 -13.33 27.08 -6.13
C ASP A 180 -13.67 27.47 -4.68
N LEU A 181 -12.74 27.18 -3.74
CA LEU A 181 -12.96 27.34 -2.32
C LEU A 181 -12.16 28.51 -1.75
N VAL A 182 -12.81 29.31 -0.91
CA VAL A 182 -12.13 30.38 -0.17
C VAL A 182 -11.57 29.78 1.14
N LEU A 183 -10.28 29.49 1.13
CA LEU A 183 -9.57 28.89 2.26
C LEU A 183 -8.60 29.87 2.90
N THR A 184 -8.43 29.78 4.21
CA THR A 184 -7.38 30.53 4.90
C THR A 184 -6.00 29.93 4.62
N SER A 185 -4.93 30.72 4.80
CA SER A 185 -3.55 30.25 4.59
C SER A 185 -3.21 29.03 5.46
N ASN A 186 -3.74 28.96 6.69
CA ASN A 186 -3.53 27.81 7.57
C ASN A 186 -4.21 26.55 7.01
N GLN A 187 -5.44 26.66 6.49
CA GLN A 187 -6.16 25.54 5.88
C GLN A 187 -5.43 25.02 4.64
N ILE A 188 -4.97 25.93 3.79
CA ILE A 188 -4.17 25.57 2.60
C ILE A 188 -2.91 24.81 3.00
N ASN A 189 -2.18 25.30 4.02
CA ASN A 189 -0.97 24.66 4.48
C ASN A 189 -1.22 23.25 5.04
N GLU A 190 -2.32 23.03 5.81
CA GLU A 190 -2.67 21.71 6.31
C GLU A 190 -3.06 20.75 5.19
N LEU A 191 -3.84 21.20 4.20
CA LEU A 191 -4.19 20.38 3.04
C LEU A 191 -2.95 20.01 2.21
N GLU A 192 -1.99 20.93 2.07
CA GLU A 192 -0.74 20.67 1.36
C GLU A 192 0.13 19.65 2.08
N LYS A 193 0.22 19.70 3.42
CA LYS A 193 0.93 18.68 4.23
C LYS A 193 0.35 17.28 3.97
N ILE A 194 -0.98 17.17 3.92
CA ILE A 194 -1.66 15.91 3.65
C ILE A 194 -1.37 15.43 2.23
N ARG A 195 -1.44 16.34 1.25
CA ARG A 195 -1.11 16.03 -0.14
C ARG A 195 0.31 15.48 -0.29
N ILE A 196 1.28 16.11 0.38
CA ILE A 196 2.68 15.67 0.40
C ILE A 196 2.79 14.31 1.10
N ALA A 197 2.12 14.10 2.23
CA ALA A 197 2.14 12.86 2.98
C ALA A 197 1.58 11.68 2.15
N ILE A 198 0.44 11.88 1.49
CA ILE A 198 -0.16 10.84 0.63
C ILE A 198 0.73 10.52 -0.58
N LYS A 199 1.32 11.55 -1.21
CA LYS A 199 2.27 11.33 -2.31
C LYS A 199 3.51 10.55 -1.90
N ASN A 200 3.96 10.70 -0.65
CA ASN A 200 5.13 10.01 -0.10
C ASN A 200 4.75 8.83 0.81
N ARG A 201 3.52 8.31 0.70
CA ARG A 201 3.00 7.26 1.59
C ARG A 201 3.90 6.02 1.66
N GLU A 202 4.49 5.61 0.54
CA GLU A 202 5.38 4.45 0.48
C GLU A 202 6.65 4.67 1.34
N TYR A 203 7.23 5.86 1.26
CA TYR A 203 8.37 6.22 2.09
C TYR A 203 7.98 6.30 3.57
N LEU A 204 6.86 6.94 3.88
CA LEU A 204 6.36 7.11 5.24
C LEU A 204 6.00 5.76 5.87
N SER A 205 5.41 4.84 5.10
CA SER A 205 5.14 3.47 5.53
C SER A 205 6.41 2.71 5.91
N LYS A 206 7.49 2.86 5.15
CA LYS A 206 8.80 2.22 5.46
C LYS A 206 9.44 2.69 6.75
N ILE A 207 9.13 3.89 7.20
CA ILE A 207 9.60 4.44 8.49
C ILE A 207 8.57 4.29 9.61
N GLY A 208 7.54 3.45 9.42
CA GLY A 208 6.52 3.14 10.42
C GLY A 208 5.38 4.15 10.53
N LEU A 209 5.31 5.16 9.65
CA LEU A 209 4.23 6.14 9.61
C LEU A 209 3.16 5.72 8.60
N ARG A 210 2.23 4.85 9.03
CA ARG A 210 1.16 4.30 8.18
C ARG A 210 -0.15 5.09 8.26
N GLU A 211 -0.45 5.65 9.42
CA GLU A 211 -1.66 6.43 9.64
C GLU A 211 -1.49 7.87 9.14
N ILE A 212 -1.71 8.07 7.86
CA ILE A 212 -1.62 9.37 7.23
C ILE A 212 -3.03 9.84 6.90
N GLY A 213 -3.41 11.05 7.33
CA GLY A 213 -4.59 11.71 6.82
C GLY A 213 -5.88 11.55 7.65
N LYS A 214 -5.80 11.36 8.96
CA LYS A 214 -6.97 11.55 9.82
C LYS A 214 -7.21 13.05 10.01
N LEU A 215 -8.34 13.56 9.47
CA LEU A 215 -8.70 14.97 9.49
C LEU A 215 -10.01 15.17 10.24
N LEU A 216 -10.04 16.18 11.08
CA LEU A 216 -11.27 16.65 11.72
C LEU A 216 -11.62 18.06 11.21
N PHE A 217 -12.72 18.17 10.46
CA PHE A 217 -13.27 19.45 10.04
C PHE A 217 -14.25 19.99 11.07
N ILE A 218 -13.94 21.12 11.69
CA ILE A 218 -14.75 21.78 12.71
C ILE A 218 -15.29 23.09 12.17
N GLY A 219 -16.57 23.34 12.36
CA GLY A 219 -17.23 24.59 11.97
C GLY A 219 -18.75 24.47 11.90
N PRO A 220 -19.47 25.59 11.82
CA PRO A 220 -20.93 25.61 11.69
C PRO A 220 -21.41 24.88 10.42
N PRO A 221 -22.69 24.50 10.33
CA PRO A 221 -23.29 24.05 9.08
C PRO A 221 -23.10 25.08 7.96
N GLY A 222 -22.92 24.62 6.73
CA GLY A 222 -22.78 25.49 5.55
C GLY A 222 -21.37 26.10 5.34
N THR A 223 -20.38 25.82 6.18
CA THR A 223 -19.00 26.35 6.04
C THR A 223 -18.12 25.59 5.03
N GLY A 224 -18.69 24.73 4.21
CA GLY A 224 -17.97 24.07 3.12
C GLY A 224 -17.13 22.84 3.52
N LYS A 225 -17.33 22.25 4.72
CA LYS A 225 -16.56 21.07 5.18
C LYS A 225 -16.58 19.91 4.17
N THR A 226 -17.76 19.55 3.69
CA THR A 226 -17.92 18.49 2.68
C THR A 226 -17.30 18.90 1.34
N SER A 227 -17.43 20.17 0.95
CA SER A 227 -16.83 20.68 -0.29
C SER A 227 -15.30 20.61 -0.26
N VAL A 228 -14.68 20.93 0.89
CA VAL A 228 -13.23 20.79 1.08
C VAL A 228 -12.80 19.31 0.99
N ALA A 229 -13.54 18.39 1.62
CA ALA A 229 -13.23 16.97 1.57
C ALA A 229 -13.33 16.40 0.15
N ARG A 230 -14.37 16.79 -0.61
CA ARG A 230 -14.54 16.41 -2.02
C ARG A 230 -13.44 17.00 -2.89
N ALA A 231 -13.14 18.30 -2.77
CA ALA A 231 -12.07 18.95 -3.51
C ALA A 231 -10.69 18.34 -3.21
N LEU A 232 -10.46 17.88 -1.97
CA LEU A 232 -9.26 17.16 -1.59
C LEU A 232 -9.19 15.80 -2.31
N ALA A 233 -10.27 15.02 -2.34
CA ALA A 233 -10.36 13.76 -3.06
C ALA A 233 -10.04 13.95 -4.55
N HIS A 234 -10.65 14.94 -5.18
CA HIS A 234 -10.36 15.32 -6.58
C HIS A 234 -8.87 15.64 -6.77
N SER A 235 -8.27 16.49 -5.92
CA SER A 235 -6.87 16.91 -6.04
C SER A 235 -5.85 15.80 -5.82
N LEU A 236 -6.23 14.77 -5.07
CA LEU A 236 -5.41 13.59 -4.77
C LEU A 236 -5.65 12.44 -5.75
N SER A 237 -6.63 12.58 -6.64
CA SER A 237 -7.11 11.50 -7.51
C SER A 237 -7.49 10.24 -6.70
N LEU A 238 -8.25 10.43 -5.62
CA LEU A 238 -8.71 9.34 -4.73
C LEU A 238 -10.23 9.20 -4.80
N PRO A 239 -10.78 7.97 -4.70
CA PRO A 239 -12.21 7.76 -4.51
C PRO A 239 -12.70 8.50 -3.27
N PHE A 240 -13.89 9.08 -3.36
CA PHE A 240 -14.57 9.72 -2.24
C PHE A 240 -15.74 8.85 -1.78
N VAL A 241 -15.63 8.32 -0.57
CA VAL A 241 -16.64 7.47 0.06
C VAL A 241 -17.36 8.30 1.12
N GLU A 242 -18.58 8.73 0.84
CA GLU A 242 -19.39 9.56 1.72
C GLU A 242 -20.39 8.70 2.49
N VAL A 243 -20.36 8.79 3.82
CA VAL A 243 -21.27 8.02 4.69
C VAL A 243 -22.66 8.65 4.71
N LYS A 244 -23.68 7.86 4.42
CA LYS A 244 -25.07 8.27 4.49
C LYS A 244 -25.56 8.22 5.95
N LEU A 245 -25.50 9.34 6.66
CA LEU A 245 -25.89 9.42 8.07
C LEU A 245 -27.33 8.95 8.33
N SER A 246 -28.25 9.09 7.37
CA SER A 246 -29.61 8.59 7.46
C SER A 246 -29.69 7.07 7.58
N MET A 247 -28.71 6.35 7.05
CA MET A 247 -28.64 4.88 7.09
C MET A 247 -27.84 4.38 8.31
N MET A 248 -27.12 5.28 8.99
CA MET A 248 -26.29 4.93 10.16
C MET A 248 -27.11 4.83 11.44
N THR A 249 -28.21 5.59 11.53
CA THR A 249 -29.05 5.63 12.73
C THR A 249 -30.13 4.56 12.65
N SER A 250 -30.06 3.58 13.54
CA SER A 250 -31.09 2.56 13.72
C SER A 250 -31.79 2.75 15.07
N GLN A 251 -33.05 2.33 15.14
CA GLN A 251 -33.81 2.28 16.39
C GLN A 251 -33.32 1.14 17.32
N TYR A 252 -32.54 0.21 16.81
CA TYR A 252 -32.04 -0.95 17.54
C TYR A 252 -30.66 -0.72 18.11
N LEU A 253 -30.48 -1.07 19.40
CA LEU A 253 -29.19 -0.97 20.09
C LEU A 253 -28.17 -1.91 19.42
N GLY A 254 -27.02 -1.36 19.02
CA GLY A 254 -25.92 -2.12 18.42
C GLY A 254 -25.87 -2.14 16.88
N GLU A 255 -26.94 -1.79 16.16
CA GLU A 255 -26.88 -1.69 14.68
C GLU A 255 -26.01 -0.54 14.22
N THR A 256 -26.05 0.61 14.90
CA THR A 256 -25.18 1.76 14.58
C THR A 256 -23.70 1.37 14.62
N SER A 257 -23.25 0.60 15.62
CA SER A 257 -21.87 0.13 15.70
C SER A 257 -21.53 -0.81 14.55
N LYS A 258 -22.42 -1.73 14.21
CA LYS A 258 -22.24 -2.62 13.04
C LYS A 258 -22.18 -1.85 11.72
N ASN A 259 -23.01 -0.83 11.56
CA ASN A 259 -23.01 0.01 10.35
C ASN A 259 -21.73 0.83 10.24
N ILE A 260 -21.18 1.31 11.37
CA ILE A 260 -19.86 1.95 11.40
C ILE A 260 -18.78 0.97 10.95
N ASP A 261 -18.73 -0.23 11.51
CA ASP A 261 -17.75 -1.26 11.14
C ASP A 261 -17.84 -1.63 9.65
N ARG A 262 -19.06 -1.83 9.15
CA ARG A 262 -19.33 -2.09 7.72
C ARG A 262 -18.84 -0.95 6.82
N THR A 263 -19.02 0.30 7.24
CA THR A 263 -18.57 1.48 6.49
C THR A 263 -17.04 1.53 6.40
N PHE A 264 -16.34 1.22 7.50
CA PHE A 264 -14.88 1.11 7.48
C PHE A 264 -14.40 -0.07 6.64
N GLU A 265 -15.13 -1.18 6.63
CA GLU A 265 -14.82 -2.32 5.78
C GLU A 265 -14.95 -1.96 4.28
N VAL A 266 -16.00 -1.22 3.89
CA VAL A 266 -16.12 -0.70 2.52
C VAL A 266 -14.91 0.17 2.17
N ALA A 267 -14.56 1.12 3.05
CA ALA A 267 -13.41 2.00 2.81
C ALA A 267 -12.09 1.22 2.73
N LYS A 268 -11.91 0.16 3.53
CA LYS A 268 -10.76 -0.73 3.48
C LYS A 268 -10.65 -1.44 2.13
N ARG A 269 -11.74 -2.02 1.64
CA ARG A 269 -11.78 -2.72 0.34
C ARG A 269 -11.55 -1.77 -0.83
N LEU A 270 -11.98 -0.51 -0.75
CA LEU A 270 -11.76 0.54 -1.75
C LEU A 270 -10.47 1.35 -1.55
N SER A 271 -9.64 0.98 -0.57
CA SER A 271 -8.38 1.72 -0.31
C SER A 271 -7.44 1.69 -1.53
N PRO A 272 -6.71 2.81 -1.81
CA PRO A 272 -6.75 4.09 -1.10
C PRO A 272 -7.95 4.97 -1.48
N CYS A 273 -8.69 5.45 -0.48
CA CYS A 273 -9.85 6.33 -0.67
C CYS A 273 -9.93 7.39 0.44
N ILE A 274 -10.79 8.38 0.27
CA ILE A 274 -11.18 9.31 1.33
C ILE A 274 -12.55 8.89 1.86
N LEU A 275 -12.59 8.43 3.11
CA LEU A 275 -13.85 8.18 3.84
C LEU A 275 -14.26 9.46 4.56
N PHE A 276 -15.49 9.94 4.32
CA PHE A 276 -16.06 11.15 4.90
C PHE A 276 -17.39 10.89 5.59
#